data_9ce41f021dadade69f87d7c7985aba68
#
_entry.id   9ce41f021dadade69f87d7c7985aba68
#
_cell.length_a   1.000
_cell.length_b   1.000
_cell.length_c   1.000
_cell.angle_alpha   90.00
_cell.angle_beta   90.00
_cell.angle_gamma   90.00
#
_symmetry.space_group_name_H-M   'P 1'
#
loop_
_entity.id
_entity.type
_entity.pdbx_description
1 polymer ?
#
loop_
_entity_poly.entity_id
_entity_poly.type
_entity_poly.pdbx_seq_one_letter_code
_entity_poly.pdbx_strand_id
1 'polypeptide(L)'
;MSFRQRGFAEPGRWPTRWGQLLLRRPSMATESLVLWISVYVALAYNGSFLRATTTGRSWEATETWFFVGALVISLSALHGLIFSIAVARWSVRPLLTASVLVAAFATFYMQRYGVYYDPSMLRNVLRTDTAEASELITWSLIAHVSLYSAVPLWAIWRVRLTRTSLWRAVLRRIAFSASCAVAVVAAVLLIFQDFSALMRNQKEL
;
A
#
# COMPACT_ATOMS: atom_id res chain seq x y z
N MET A 1 59.79 -43.22 1.14
CA MET A 1 58.42 -43.37 1.67
C MET A 1 57.79 -41.96 1.80
N SER A 2 56.96 -41.62 0.84
CA SER A 2 56.34 -40.30 0.77
C SER A 2 54.86 -40.45 1.16
N PHE A 3 54.47 -39.89 2.29
CA PHE A 3 53.09 -39.86 2.74
C PHE A 3 52.34 -38.76 1.98
N ARG A 4 51.49 -39.15 1.05
CA ARG A 4 50.48 -38.26 0.46
C ARG A 4 49.48 -37.88 1.54
N GLN A 5 49.50 -36.63 1.96
CA GLN A 5 48.40 -36.03 2.71
C GLN A 5 47.16 -35.95 1.80
N ARG A 6 46.14 -36.74 2.09
CA ARG A 6 44.84 -36.60 1.50
C ARG A 6 44.20 -35.32 2.06
N GLY A 7 44.02 -34.32 1.19
CA GLY A 7 43.32 -33.11 1.52
C GLY A 7 41.91 -33.45 2.02
N PHE A 8 41.59 -33.03 3.22
CA PHE A 8 40.22 -33.00 3.71
C PHE A 8 39.46 -32.00 2.82
N ALA A 9 38.44 -32.52 2.09
CA ALA A 9 37.48 -31.68 1.38
C ALA A 9 36.75 -30.81 2.42
N GLU A 10 36.89 -29.52 2.29
CA GLU A 10 36.11 -28.57 3.07
C GLU A 10 34.61 -28.86 2.86
N PRO A 11 33.76 -28.86 3.92
CA PRO A 11 32.34 -29.06 3.78
C PRO A 11 31.77 -27.91 2.92
N GLY A 12 31.22 -28.29 1.77
CA GLY A 12 30.79 -27.39 0.70
C GLY A 12 29.93 -26.25 1.20
N ARG A 13 30.39 -25.04 0.96
CA ARG A 13 29.52 -23.88 0.86
C ARG A 13 28.58 -24.10 -0.32
N TRP A 14 27.40 -24.61 -0.04
CA TRP A 14 26.32 -24.58 -1.00
C TRP A 14 25.98 -23.11 -1.27
N PRO A 15 26.24 -22.57 -2.47
CA PRO A 15 25.69 -21.30 -2.84
C PRO A 15 24.21 -21.55 -3.08
N THR A 16 23.40 -21.48 -2.04
CA THR A 16 21.97 -21.55 -2.19
C THR A 16 21.59 -20.41 -3.13
N ARG A 17 21.16 -20.74 -4.35
CA ARG A 17 20.64 -19.80 -5.35
C ARG A 17 19.63 -18.85 -4.71
N TRP A 18 18.91 -19.31 -3.73
CA TRP A 18 17.97 -18.57 -2.90
C TRP A 18 18.65 -17.46 -2.06
N GLY A 19 19.80 -17.73 -1.46
CA GLY A 19 20.55 -16.71 -0.70
C GLY A 19 21.05 -15.58 -1.60
N GLN A 20 21.48 -15.86 -2.82
CA GLN A 20 21.91 -14.84 -3.78
C GLN A 20 20.74 -14.03 -4.32
N LEU A 21 19.55 -14.63 -4.49
CA LEU A 21 18.33 -13.92 -4.89
C LEU A 21 17.84 -12.99 -3.77
N LEU A 22 17.93 -13.41 -2.52
CA LEU A 22 17.59 -12.58 -1.37
C LEU A 22 18.58 -11.44 -1.14
N LEU A 23 19.84 -11.58 -1.55
CA LEU A 23 20.86 -10.53 -1.42
C LEU A 23 20.82 -9.51 -2.57
N ARG A 24 20.30 -9.84 -3.75
CA ARG A 24 20.14 -8.89 -4.84
C ARG A 24 19.03 -7.89 -4.52
N ARG A 25 19.38 -6.62 -4.43
CA ARG A 25 18.41 -5.53 -4.30
C ARG A 25 17.79 -5.23 -5.67
N PRO A 26 16.51 -5.50 -5.90
CA PRO A 26 15.88 -5.18 -7.17
C PRO A 26 15.97 -3.66 -7.43
N SER A 27 16.23 -3.29 -8.68
CA SER A 27 16.21 -1.89 -9.10
C SER A 27 14.89 -1.61 -9.82
N MET A 28 14.19 -0.55 -9.41
CA MET A 28 12.96 -0.13 -10.08
C MET A 28 12.82 1.38 -10.14
N ALA A 29 11.93 1.86 -11.01
CA ALA A 29 11.60 3.27 -11.10
C ALA A 29 10.81 3.74 -9.86
N THR A 30 10.87 5.03 -9.57
CA THR A 30 10.12 5.63 -8.46
C THR A 30 8.61 5.40 -8.64
N GLU A 31 8.12 5.56 -9.86
CA GLU A 31 6.71 5.39 -10.24
C GLU A 31 6.23 3.95 -10.03
N SER A 32 7.09 2.97 -10.32
CA SER A 32 6.78 1.56 -10.06
C SER A 32 6.66 1.25 -8.57
N LEU A 33 7.55 1.82 -7.74
CA LEU A 33 7.46 1.67 -6.29
C LEU A 33 6.18 2.32 -5.75
N VAL A 34 5.86 3.53 -6.23
CA VAL A 34 4.62 4.24 -5.89
C VAL A 34 3.41 3.39 -6.26
N LEU A 35 3.37 2.83 -7.47
CA LEU A 35 2.26 1.97 -7.91
C LEU A 35 2.10 0.75 -7.00
N TRP A 36 3.18 0.03 -6.70
CA TRP A 36 3.14 -1.14 -5.82
C TRP A 36 2.59 -0.81 -4.43
N ILE A 37 3.06 0.30 -3.84
CA ILE A 37 2.57 0.73 -2.53
C ILE A 37 1.12 1.20 -2.61
N SER A 38 0.71 1.87 -3.71
CA SER A 38 -0.67 2.29 -3.93
C SER A 38 -1.63 1.09 -4.01
N VAL A 39 -1.25 0.04 -4.74
CA VAL A 39 -2.03 -1.21 -4.81
C VAL A 39 -2.09 -1.89 -3.44
N TYR A 40 -0.96 -1.94 -2.72
CA TYR A 40 -0.94 -2.49 -1.37
C TYR A 40 -1.87 -1.74 -0.41
N VAL A 41 -1.81 -0.42 -0.42
CA VAL A 41 -2.67 0.46 0.41
C VAL A 41 -4.15 0.25 0.05
N ALA A 42 -4.47 0.17 -1.24
CA ALA A 42 -5.84 -0.07 -1.71
C ALA A 42 -6.40 -1.41 -1.22
N LEU A 43 -5.60 -2.45 -1.22
CA LEU A 43 -6.05 -3.80 -0.84
C LEU A 43 -5.98 -4.04 0.68
N ALA A 44 -4.87 -3.70 1.32
CA ALA A 44 -4.63 -4.06 2.71
C ALA A 44 -5.35 -3.14 3.70
N TYR A 45 -5.48 -1.84 3.38
CA TYR A 45 -6.04 -0.86 4.31
C TYR A 45 -7.47 -0.43 4.01
N ASN A 46 -8.02 -0.81 2.86
CA ASN A 46 -9.40 -0.47 2.48
C ASN A 46 -10.38 -1.66 2.60
N GLY A 47 -10.01 -2.69 3.36
CA GLY A 47 -10.83 -3.90 3.51
C GLY A 47 -12.24 -3.63 4.05
N SER A 48 -12.39 -2.72 4.99
CA SER A 48 -13.70 -2.33 5.54
C SER A 48 -14.56 -1.63 4.49
N PHE A 49 -13.99 -0.72 3.71
CA PHE A 49 -14.66 -0.06 2.60
C PHE A 49 -15.09 -1.06 1.52
N LEU A 50 -14.18 -1.95 1.10
CA LEU A 50 -14.50 -2.98 0.10
C LEU A 50 -15.62 -3.92 0.58
N ARG A 51 -15.63 -4.31 1.86
CA ARG A 51 -16.72 -5.11 2.43
C ARG A 51 -18.04 -4.36 2.43
N ALA A 52 -18.04 -3.11 2.87
CA ALA A 52 -19.26 -2.29 2.93
C ALA A 52 -19.87 -2.11 1.53
N THR A 53 -19.06 -1.89 0.51
CA THR A 53 -19.52 -1.69 -0.88
C THR A 53 -19.98 -2.98 -1.56
N THR A 54 -19.58 -4.14 -1.04
CA THR A 54 -19.98 -5.47 -1.58
C THR A 54 -21.10 -6.13 -0.77
N THR A 55 -21.54 -5.51 0.31
CA THR A 55 -22.66 -6.04 1.12
C THR A 55 -23.93 -6.16 0.25
N GLY A 56 -24.57 -7.34 0.30
CA GLY A 56 -25.75 -7.63 -0.49
C GLY A 56 -25.51 -8.01 -1.96
N ARG A 57 -24.26 -8.08 -2.42
CA ARG A 57 -23.90 -8.54 -3.78
C ARG A 57 -23.61 -10.04 -3.76
N SER A 58 -24.06 -10.74 -4.79
CA SER A 58 -23.70 -12.15 -4.99
C SER A 58 -22.28 -12.26 -5.56
N TRP A 59 -21.44 -13.09 -4.93
CA TRP A 59 -20.10 -13.38 -5.40
C TRP A 59 -20.04 -14.34 -6.61
N GLU A 60 -21.18 -14.96 -6.93
CA GLU A 60 -21.32 -15.79 -8.14
C GLU A 60 -21.52 -14.94 -9.39
N ALA A 61 -22.00 -13.71 -9.23
CA ALA A 61 -22.24 -12.80 -10.34
C ALA A 61 -20.92 -12.17 -10.82
N THR A 62 -20.66 -12.28 -12.12
CA THR A 62 -19.49 -11.69 -12.76
C THR A 62 -19.41 -10.17 -12.58
N GLU A 63 -20.58 -9.51 -12.54
CA GLU A 63 -20.71 -8.05 -12.30
C GLU A 63 -20.11 -7.60 -10.98
N THR A 64 -20.22 -8.42 -9.93
CA THR A 64 -19.60 -8.14 -8.62
C THR A 64 -18.08 -8.07 -8.74
N TRP A 65 -17.47 -8.96 -9.50
CA TRP A 65 -16.01 -8.96 -9.72
C TRP A 65 -15.56 -7.76 -10.55
N PHE A 66 -16.32 -7.38 -11.58
CA PHE A 66 -16.05 -6.15 -12.34
C PHE A 66 -16.14 -4.90 -11.45
N PHE A 67 -17.18 -4.83 -10.62
CA PHE A 67 -17.35 -3.74 -9.66
C PHE A 67 -16.18 -3.63 -8.67
N VAL A 68 -15.82 -4.75 -8.02
CA VAL A 68 -14.68 -4.80 -7.09
C VAL A 68 -13.37 -4.47 -7.78
N GLY A 69 -13.15 -5.01 -8.97
CA GLY A 69 -11.97 -4.71 -9.78
C GLY A 69 -11.85 -3.22 -10.10
N ALA A 70 -12.93 -2.60 -10.54
CA ALA A 70 -12.97 -1.16 -10.82
C ALA A 70 -12.73 -0.32 -9.55
N LEU A 71 -13.30 -0.70 -8.40
CA LEU A 71 -13.01 -0.07 -7.11
C LEU A 71 -11.53 -0.15 -6.72
N VAL A 72 -10.94 -1.34 -6.82
CA VAL A 72 -9.52 -1.54 -6.48
C VAL A 72 -8.62 -0.74 -7.42
N ILE A 73 -8.93 -0.72 -8.72
CA ILE A 73 -8.20 0.10 -9.71
C ILE A 73 -8.33 1.58 -9.36
N SER A 74 -9.55 2.04 -9.08
CA SER A 74 -9.83 3.45 -8.74
C SER A 74 -9.07 3.88 -7.48
N LEU A 75 -9.14 3.07 -6.40
CA LEU A 75 -8.41 3.35 -5.15
C LEU A 75 -6.89 3.34 -5.38
N SER A 76 -6.38 2.33 -6.09
CA SER A 76 -4.95 2.24 -6.39
C SER A 76 -4.45 3.43 -7.22
N ALA A 77 -5.21 3.81 -8.23
CA ALA A 77 -4.88 4.94 -9.08
C ALA A 77 -4.99 6.29 -8.33
N LEU A 78 -5.98 6.44 -7.45
CA LEU A 78 -6.12 7.62 -6.60
C LEU A 78 -4.92 7.78 -5.65
N HIS A 79 -4.52 6.72 -4.96
CA HIS A 79 -3.31 6.74 -4.12
C HIS A 79 -2.06 7.01 -4.97
N GLY A 80 -1.96 6.36 -6.15
CA GLY A 80 -0.87 6.61 -7.10
C GLY A 80 -0.77 8.07 -7.53
N LEU A 81 -1.90 8.71 -7.81
CA LEU A 81 -1.98 10.12 -8.16
C LEU A 81 -1.52 11.02 -6.99
N ILE A 82 -2.07 10.80 -5.79
CA ILE A 82 -1.71 11.56 -4.59
C ILE A 82 -0.21 11.44 -4.30
N PHE A 83 0.31 10.21 -4.30
CA PHE A 83 1.73 9.98 -4.05
C PHE A 83 2.61 10.57 -5.15
N SER A 84 2.22 10.51 -6.42
CA SER A 84 3.00 11.07 -7.51
C SER A 84 3.17 12.58 -7.42
N ILE A 85 2.17 13.29 -6.91
CA ILE A 85 2.24 14.74 -6.68
C ILE A 85 3.17 15.06 -5.51
N ALA A 86 3.05 14.32 -4.41
CA ALA A 86 3.75 14.60 -3.15
C ALA A 86 5.21 14.10 -3.15
N VAL A 87 5.55 13.09 -3.97
CA VAL A 87 6.82 12.38 -3.94
C VAL A 87 7.87 13.03 -4.82
N ALA A 88 8.95 13.52 -4.23
CA ALA A 88 10.22 13.75 -4.91
C ALA A 88 11.14 12.53 -4.72
N ARG A 89 12.17 12.37 -5.56
CA ARG A 89 13.07 11.22 -5.49
C ARG A 89 13.73 11.01 -4.12
N TRP A 90 14.04 12.10 -3.45
CA TRP A 90 14.65 12.09 -2.11
C TRP A 90 13.62 11.89 -1.01
N SER A 91 12.36 12.27 -1.21
CA SER A 91 11.27 12.17 -0.22
C SER A 91 10.42 10.90 -0.38
N VAL A 92 10.58 10.13 -1.47
CA VAL A 92 9.72 8.96 -1.75
C VAL A 92 9.70 7.95 -0.61
N ARG A 93 10.86 7.59 -0.08
CA ARG A 93 10.94 6.60 0.99
C ARG A 93 10.31 7.09 2.30
N PRO A 94 10.71 8.24 2.87
CA PRO A 94 10.10 8.72 4.10
C PRO A 94 8.60 8.98 3.94
N LEU A 95 8.16 9.51 2.80
CA LEU A 95 6.74 9.77 2.57
C LEU A 95 5.92 8.48 2.49
N LEU A 96 6.36 7.50 1.69
CA LEU A 96 5.67 6.21 1.60
C LEU A 96 5.70 5.46 2.94
N THR A 97 6.81 5.54 3.69
CA THR A 97 6.90 4.98 5.04
C THR A 97 5.87 5.61 5.97
N ALA A 98 5.80 6.94 6.02
CA ALA A 98 4.83 7.65 6.83
C ALA A 98 3.39 7.29 6.42
N SER A 99 3.10 7.26 5.12
CA SER A 99 1.77 6.91 4.60
C SER A 99 1.35 5.49 4.98
N VAL A 100 2.26 4.51 4.88
CA VAL A 100 2.01 3.12 5.27
C VAL A 100 1.73 3.01 6.76
N LEU A 101 2.53 3.68 7.61
CA LEU A 101 2.32 3.66 9.06
C LEU A 101 1.00 4.34 9.43
N VAL A 102 0.73 5.53 8.91
CA VAL A 102 -0.54 6.25 9.16
C VAL A 102 -1.74 5.39 8.73
N ALA A 103 -1.68 4.77 7.54
CA ALA A 103 -2.75 3.89 7.06
C ALA A 103 -2.94 2.66 7.95
N ALA A 104 -1.86 2.06 8.47
CA ALA A 104 -1.94 0.93 9.38
C ALA A 104 -2.58 1.31 10.72
N PHE A 105 -2.19 2.46 11.30
CA PHE A 105 -2.83 3.02 12.49
C PHE A 105 -4.32 3.26 12.25
N ALA A 106 -4.63 3.97 11.19
CA ALA A 106 -5.99 4.29 10.79
C ALA A 106 -6.87 3.05 10.69
N THR A 107 -6.38 2.04 9.98
CA THR A 107 -7.11 0.78 9.76
C THR A 107 -7.38 0.04 11.08
N PHE A 108 -6.42 0.05 12.02
CA PHE A 108 -6.63 -0.54 13.34
C PHE A 108 -7.82 0.10 14.06
N TYR A 109 -7.84 1.41 14.15
CA TYR A 109 -8.90 2.13 14.85
C TYR A 109 -10.25 2.01 14.16
N MET A 110 -10.28 2.09 12.84
CA MET A 110 -11.50 1.88 12.06
C MET A 110 -12.09 0.48 12.29
N GLN A 111 -11.26 -0.55 12.33
CA GLN A 111 -11.71 -1.93 12.54
C GLN A 111 -12.10 -2.19 14.01
N ARG A 112 -11.39 -1.59 14.96
CA ARG A 112 -11.60 -1.84 16.39
C ARG A 112 -12.81 -1.12 16.94
N TYR A 113 -13.02 0.13 16.49
CA TYR A 113 -14.05 1.01 17.05
C TYR A 113 -15.21 1.28 16.10
N GLY A 114 -15.17 0.75 14.88
CA GLY A 114 -16.20 1.00 13.86
C GLY A 114 -16.28 2.48 13.45
N VAL A 115 -15.26 3.27 13.76
CA VAL A 115 -15.27 4.71 13.52
C VAL A 115 -14.68 5.00 12.16
N TYR A 116 -15.45 5.64 11.31
CA TYR A 116 -14.96 6.16 10.03
C TYR A 116 -14.44 7.57 10.23
N TYR A 117 -13.45 7.97 9.43
CA TYR A 117 -12.89 9.31 9.48
C TYR A 117 -13.95 10.36 9.15
N ASP A 118 -14.45 11.01 10.20
CA ASP A 118 -15.27 12.20 10.08
C ASP A 118 -14.50 13.44 10.60
N PRO A 119 -14.99 14.66 10.34
CA PRO A 119 -14.36 15.88 10.83
C PRO A 119 -14.27 15.97 12.36
N SER A 120 -15.19 15.32 13.09
CA SER A 120 -15.20 15.31 14.55
C SER A 120 -14.08 14.45 15.10
N MET A 121 -13.86 13.28 14.52
CA MET A 121 -12.76 12.38 14.86
C MET A 121 -11.40 13.03 14.61
N LEU A 122 -11.21 13.65 13.44
CA LEU A 122 -9.95 14.35 13.15
C LEU A 122 -9.67 15.46 14.17
N ARG A 123 -10.70 16.21 14.57
CA ARG A 123 -10.58 17.23 15.61
C ARG A 123 -10.21 16.62 16.96
N ASN A 124 -10.79 15.49 17.33
CA ASN A 124 -10.47 14.79 18.57
C ASN A 124 -9.03 14.31 18.57
N VAL A 125 -8.56 13.65 17.49
CA VAL A 125 -7.16 13.22 17.34
C VAL A 125 -6.18 14.41 17.50
N LEU A 126 -6.50 15.57 16.93
CA LEU A 126 -5.65 16.76 17.04
C LEU A 126 -5.71 17.42 18.42
N ARG A 127 -6.71 17.12 19.24
CA ARG A 127 -6.87 17.65 20.60
C ARG A 127 -6.47 16.66 21.70
N THR A 128 -6.26 15.40 21.36
CA THR A 128 -5.81 14.36 22.29
C THR A 128 -4.47 14.75 22.90
N ASP A 129 -4.40 14.76 24.22
CA ASP A 129 -3.14 15.04 24.94
C ASP A 129 -2.22 13.80 24.95
N THR A 130 -1.00 13.99 25.43
CA THR A 130 0.01 12.93 25.48
C THR A 130 -0.34 11.79 26.44
N ALA A 131 -1.11 12.05 27.50
CA ALA A 131 -1.54 11.05 28.47
C ALA A 131 -2.59 10.14 27.82
N GLU A 132 -3.64 10.73 27.23
CA GLU A 132 -4.67 9.98 26.49
C GLU A 132 -4.06 9.21 25.30
N ALA A 133 -3.13 9.83 24.57
CA ALA A 133 -2.46 9.17 23.45
C ALA A 133 -1.68 7.92 23.89
N SER A 134 -1.07 7.93 25.07
CA SER A 134 -0.32 6.79 25.61
C SER A 134 -1.23 5.59 25.95
N GLU A 135 -2.46 5.82 26.41
CA GLU A 135 -3.44 4.77 26.70
C GLU A 135 -3.95 4.07 25.44
N LEU A 136 -3.92 4.77 24.32
CA LEU A 136 -4.30 4.21 23.01
C LEU A 136 -3.25 3.25 22.44
N ILE A 137 -1.99 3.30 22.94
CA ILE A 137 -0.90 2.41 22.47
C ILE A 137 -0.98 1.07 23.19
N THR A 138 -1.67 0.14 22.58
CA THR A 138 -1.83 -1.22 23.09
C THR A 138 -0.93 -2.22 22.35
N TRP A 139 -0.67 -3.38 22.95
CA TRP A 139 0.04 -4.48 22.28
C TRP A 139 -0.66 -4.94 20.99
N SER A 140 -2.00 -4.92 20.97
CA SER A 140 -2.77 -5.26 19.78
C SER A 140 -2.56 -4.26 18.64
N LEU A 141 -2.42 -2.97 18.95
CA LEU A 141 -2.07 -1.93 17.98
C LEU A 141 -0.67 -2.17 17.42
N ILE A 142 0.32 -2.40 18.30
CA ILE A 142 1.70 -2.66 17.87
C ILE A 142 1.78 -3.88 16.97
N ALA A 143 1.12 -4.97 17.33
CA ALA A 143 1.06 -6.19 16.52
C ALA A 143 0.40 -5.94 15.16
N HIS A 144 -0.74 -5.22 15.13
CA HIS A 144 -1.43 -4.88 13.89
C HIS A 144 -0.57 -4.00 12.98
N VAL A 145 -0.03 -2.91 13.51
CA VAL A 145 0.83 -2.00 12.73
C VAL A 145 2.06 -2.74 12.21
N SER A 146 2.70 -3.56 13.04
CA SER A 146 3.86 -4.36 12.63
C SER A 146 3.50 -5.33 11.50
N LEU A 147 2.40 -6.07 11.64
CA LEU A 147 1.97 -7.06 10.64
C LEU A 147 1.65 -6.41 9.29
N TYR A 148 0.86 -5.35 9.31
CA TYR A 148 0.42 -4.68 8.08
C TYR A 148 1.53 -3.83 7.44
N SER A 149 2.49 -3.31 8.22
CA SER A 149 3.55 -2.46 7.69
C SER A 149 4.84 -3.21 7.32
N ALA A 150 5.09 -4.40 7.86
CA ALA A 150 6.36 -5.10 7.68
C ALA A 150 6.72 -5.32 6.20
N VAL A 151 5.78 -5.84 5.42
CA VAL A 151 5.99 -6.14 4.00
C VAL A 151 6.24 -4.87 3.17
N PRO A 152 5.35 -3.85 3.20
CA PRO A 152 5.58 -2.64 2.42
C PRO A 152 6.82 -1.85 2.88
N LEU A 153 7.11 -1.78 4.18
CA LEU A 153 8.32 -1.12 4.68
C LEU A 153 9.58 -1.85 4.20
N TRP A 154 9.61 -3.16 4.32
CA TRP A 154 10.71 -3.95 3.78
C TRP A 154 10.91 -3.69 2.29
N ALA A 155 9.84 -3.68 1.48
CA ALA A 155 9.90 -3.40 0.05
C ALA A 155 10.44 -1.99 -0.24
N ILE A 156 9.93 -0.94 0.45
CA ILE A 156 10.35 0.46 0.28
C ILE A 156 11.86 0.62 0.50
N TRP A 157 12.40 -0.03 1.55
CA TRP A 157 13.80 0.14 1.90
C TRP A 157 14.74 -0.84 1.19
N ARG A 158 14.22 -1.98 0.71
CA ARG A 158 14.97 -2.99 -0.03
C ARG A 158 15.28 -2.58 -1.46
N VAL A 159 14.36 -1.91 -2.13
CA VAL A 159 14.45 -1.53 -3.54
C VAL A 159 15.49 -0.44 -3.77
N ARG A 160 16.31 -0.58 -4.84
CA ARG A 160 17.20 0.48 -5.33
C ARG A 160 16.47 1.30 -6.38
N LEU A 161 16.28 2.59 -6.11
CA LEU A 161 15.67 3.50 -7.08
C LEU A 161 16.63 3.81 -8.22
N THR A 162 16.19 3.60 -9.46
CA THR A 162 16.98 3.90 -10.66
C THR A 162 17.21 5.40 -10.80
N ARG A 163 18.44 5.77 -11.17
CA ARG A 163 18.79 7.16 -11.48
C ARG A 163 18.46 7.44 -12.93
N THR A 164 17.65 8.44 -13.16
CA THR A 164 17.31 8.95 -14.49
C THR A 164 17.58 10.45 -14.56
N SER A 165 17.80 11.00 -15.77
CA SER A 165 17.92 12.45 -15.94
C SER A 165 16.63 13.14 -15.48
N LEU A 166 16.76 14.39 -15.02
CA LEU A 166 15.63 15.17 -14.49
C LEU A 166 14.46 15.24 -15.48
N TRP A 167 14.75 15.49 -16.75
CA TRP A 167 13.73 15.58 -17.80
C TRP A 167 12.94 14.26 -17.96
N ARG A 168 13.64 13.14 -18.02
CA ARG A 168 12.98 11.82 -18.10
C ARG A 168 12.19 11.49 -16.85
N ALA A 169 12.65 11.91 -15.68
CA ALA A 169 11.93 11.73 -14.43
C ALA A 169 10.62 12.55 -14.42
N VAL A 170 10.66 13.80 -14.87
CA VAL A 170 9.47 14.66 -15.00
C VAL A 170 8.48 14.09 -15.99
N LEU A 171 8.92 13.70 -17.19
CA LEU A 171 8.04 13.11 -18.20
C LEU A 171 7.37 11.83 -17.71
N ARG A 172 8.13 10.93 -17.06
CA ARG A 172 7.57 9.70 -16.48
C ARG A 172 6.53 10.00 -15.40
N ARG A 173 6.79 10.99 -14.56
CA ARG A 173 5.86 11.40 -13.52
C ARG A 173 4.56 11.96 -14.11
N ILE A 174 4.65 12.84 -15.10
CA ILE A 174 3.48 13.38 -15.79
C ILE A 174 2.70 12.24 -16.44
N ALA A 175 3.37 11.35 -17.18
CA ALA A 175 2.72 10.21 -17.82
C ALA A 175 2.05 9.29 -16.79
N PHE A 176 2.71 8.98 -15.67
CA PHE A 176 2.16 8.17 -14.59
C PHE A 176 0.94 8.84 -13.94
N SER A 177 1.03 10.13 -13.62
CA SER A 177 -0.09 10.88 -13.03
C SER A 177 -1.27 10.96 -14.00
N ALA A 178 -1.03 11.21 -15.28
CA ALA A 178 -2.07 11.21 -16.31
C ALA A 178 -2.73 9.84 -16.45
N SER A 179 -1.94 8.76 -16.46
CA SER A 179 -2.45 7.38 -16.49
C SER A 179 -3.30 7.06 -15.27
N CYS A 180 -2.87 7.47 -14.08
CA CYS A 180 -3.66 7.31 -12.84
C CYS A 180 -4.98 8.11 -12.92
N ALA A 181 -4.94 9.36 -13.38
CA ALA A 181 -6.15 10.18 -13.53
C ALA A 181 -7.14 9.54 -14.51
N VAL A 182 -6.67 9.09 -15.68
CA VAL A 182 -7.49 8.38 -16.66
C VAL A 182 -8.07 7.09 -16.06
N ALA A 183 -7.27 6.33 -15.31
CA ALA A 183 -7.73 5.09 -14.68
C ALA A 183 -8.82 5.36 -13.63
N VAL A 184 -8.69 6.41 -12.82
CA VAL A 184 -9.75 6.82 -11.86
C VAL A 184 -11.04 7.18 -12.61
N VAL A 185 -10.95 8.05 -13.61
CA VAL A 185 -12.13 8.47 -14.38
C VAL A 185 -12.80 7.29 -15.06
N ALA A 186 -12.03 6.45 -15.75
CA ALA A 186 -12.55 5.27 -16.43
C ALA A 186 -13.22 4.30 -15.46
N ALA A 187 -12.56 3.98 -14.33
CA ALA A 187 -13.12 3.08 -13.32
C ALA A 187 -14.41 3.64 -12.71
N VAL A 188 -14.44 4.94 -12.37
CA VAL A 188 -15.64 5.58 -11.83
C VAL A 188 -16.79 5.58 -12.83
N LEU A 189 -16.51 5.86 -14.11
CA LEU A 189 -17.56 5.81 -15.15
C LEU A 189 -18.14 4.42 -15.33
N LEU A 190 -17.28 3.35 -15.25
CA LEU A 190 -17.73 1.96 -15.35
C LEU A 190 -18.69 1.55 -14.23
N ILE A 191 -18.51 2.09 -13.03
CA ILE A 191 -19.29 1.71 -11.84
C ILE A 191 -20.25 2.83 -11.39
N PHE A 192 -20.41 3.89 -12.18
CA PHE A 192 -21.13 5.08 -11.75
C PHE A 192 -22.57 4.81 -11.33
N GLN A 193 -23.29 3.98 -12.05
CA GLN A 193 -24.68 3.62 -11.73
C GLN A 193 -24.77 2.86 -10.40
N ASP A 194 -23.86 1.90 -10.19
CA ASP A 194 -23.79 1.10 -8.99
C ASP A 194 -23.38 1.93 -7.77
N PHE A 195 -22.40 2.81 -7.96
CA PHE A 195 -21.91 3.70 -6.90
C PHE A 195 -22.95 4.74 -6.50
N SER A 196 -23.69 5.29 -7.45
CA SER A 196 -24.77 6.25 -7.16
C SER A 196 -25.97 5.61 -6.44
N ALA A 197 -26.28 4.35 -6.70
CA ALA A 197 -27.27 3.58 -5.97
C ALA A 197 -26.84 3.33 -4.52
N LEU A 198 -25.57 2.97 -4.30
CA LEU A 198 -24.97 2.78 -2.97
C LEU A 198 -25.05 4.07 -2.13
N MET A 199 -24.69 5.20 -2.70
CA MET A 199 -24.70 6.51 -2.02
C MET A 199 -26.10 6.98 -1.66
N ARG A 200 -27.13 6.59 -2.42
CA ARG A 200 -28.53 6.86 -2.07
C ARG A 200 -28.98 6.06 -0.85
N ASN A 201 -28.70 4.78 -0.81
CA ASN A 201 -29.09 3.91 0.30
C ASN A 201 -28.42 4.28 1.63
N GLN A 202 -27.21 4.86 1.61
CA GLN A 202 -26.55 5.29 2.85
C GLN A 202 -27.07 6.61 3.42
N LYS A 203 -27.85 7.38 2.66
CA LYS A 203 -28.49 8.62 3.17
C LYS A 203 -29.81 8.34 3.91
N GLU A 204 -30.31 7.12 3.83
CA GLU A 204 -31.58 6.72 4.46
C GLU A 204 -31.35 5.96 5.80
N LEU A 205 -30.10 5.80 6.22
CA LEU A 205 -29.67 5.25 7.51
C LEU A 205 -29.15 6.36 8.43
#